data_e81d1ef8e6f2b813ed3eed1ff826bbdb
#
_entry.id   e81d1ef8e6f2b813ed3eed1ff826bbdb
#
_cell.length_a   1.000
_cell.length_b   1.000
_cell.length_c   1.000
_cell.angle_alpha   90.00
_cell.angle_beta   90.00
_cell.angle_gamma   90.00
#
_symmetry.space_group_name_H-M   'P 1'
#
loop_
_entity.id
_entity.type
_entity.pdbx_description
1 polymer ?
#
loop_
_entity_poly.entity_id
_entity_poly.type
_entity_poly.pdbx_seq_one_letter_code
_entity_poly.pdbx_strand_id
1 'polypeptide(L)'
;KKKVRLENYYTYKDICFMHGDRMYNNTLTNKDVKTLVLGHLHPAINLSDKYKKEKYKCFLKGNWKKKQIIVLPSFSNISFGYDLNSLLDKNDKGFLIVPAKTLKTFDVLIYNKKEDKIYDFDVLKRLSKQTAI
;
A
#
# COMPACT_ATOMS: atom_id res chain seq x y z
N LYS A 1 20.47 -25.50 14.14
CA LYS A 1 19.36 -24.51 13.97
C LYS A 1 19.93 -23.28 13.30
N LYS A 2 19.46 -22.93 12.09
CA LYS A 2 19.79 -21.64 11.46
C LYS A 2 19.18 -20.53 12.31
N LYS A 3 20.00 -19.60 12.80
CA LYS A 3 19.50 -18.39 13.48
C LYS A 3 18.86 -17.49 12.44
N VAL A 4 17.56 -17.22 12.57
CA VAL A 4 16.88 -16.19 11.80
C VAL A 4 17.27 -14.84 12.37
N ARG A 5 17.83 -13.96 11.55
CA ARG A 5 18.17 -12.59 11.93
C ARG A 5 16.97 -11.67 11.70
N LEU A 6 16.59 -10.92 12.72
CA LEU A 6 15.58 -9.90 12.63
C LEU A 6 16.23 -8.58 12.25
N GLU A 7 15.74 -7.96 11.20
CA GLU A 7 16.20 -6.67 10.69
C GLU A 7 15.06 -5.66 10.69
N ASN A 8 15.37 -4.39 10.92
CA ASN A 8 14.39 -3.31 10.83
C ASN A 8 14.01 -3.02 9.38
N TYR A 9 14.93 -3.19 8.47
CA TYR A 9 14.74 -3.10 7.02
C TYR A 9 15.80 -3.93 6.31
N TYR A 10 15.53 -4.27 5.07
CA TYR A 10 16.44 -5.03 4.21
C TYR A 10 16.54 -4.37 2.85
N THR A 11 17.76 -4.10 2.41
CA THR A 11 18.02 -3.50 1.09
C THR A 11 18.63 -4.52 0.15
N TYR A 12 18.02 -4.68 -1.01
CA TYR A 12 18.55 -5.49 -2.10
C TYR A 12 18.57 -4.63 -3.36
N LYS A 13 19.78 -4.42 -3.91
CA LYS A 13 20.00 -3.48 -5.02
C LYS A 13 19.48 -2.08 -4.63
N ASP A 14 18.58 -1.52 -5.42
CA ASP A 14 17.97 -0.21 -5.21
C ASP A 14 16.59 -0.26 -4.52
N ILE A 15 16.20 -1.44 -4.01
CA ILE A 15 14.92 -1.67 -3.33
C ILE A 15 15.17 -1.88 -1.85
N CYS A 16 14.44 -1.16 -1.01
CA CYS A 16 14.42 -1.34 0.43
C CYS A 16 13.07 -1.85 0.91
N PHE A 17 13.08 -2.95 1.64
CA PHE A 17 11.91 -3.58 2.26
C PHE A 17 11.87 -3.21 3.73
N MET A 18 10.72 -2.75 4.22
CA MET A 18 10.49 -2.48 5.64
C MET A 18 9.03 -2.66 6.00
N HIS A 19 8.75 -2.80 7.32
CA HIS A 19 7.37 -2.95 7.76
C HIS A 19 6.52 -1.70 7.48
N GLY A 20 7.05 -0.51 7.72
CA GLY A 20 6.39 0.74 7.35
C GLY A 20 5.67 1.47 8.50
N ASP A 21 5.72 0.93 9.72
CA ASP A 21 5.19 1.56 10.94
C ASP A 21 6.15 2.62 11.51
N ARG A 22 7.44 2.48 11.23
CA ARG A 22 8.50 3.37 11.71
C ARG A 22 9.38 3.86 10.58
N MET A 23 9.77 5.12 10.70
CA MET A 23 10.70 5.74 9.77
C MET A 23 12.14 5.48 10.18
N TYR A 24 12.93 5.06 9.20
CA TYR A 24 14.39 4.93 9.33
C TYR A 24 15.04 5.92 8.37
N ASN A 25 15.61 7.00 8.90
CA ASN A 25 16.13 8.10 8.09
C ASN A 25 17.14 7.64 7.04
N ASN A 26 17.98 6.66 7.36
CA ASN A 26 18.96 6.11 6.42
C ASN A 26 18.33 5.59 5.13
N THR A 27 17.12 5.01 5.21
CA THR A 27 16.43 4.47 4.03
C THR A 27 15.90 5.57 3.12
N LEU A 28 15.52 6.72 3.69
CA LEU A 28 15.03 7.88 2.93
C LEU A 28 16.16 8.73 2.35
N THR A 29 17.26 8.88 3.07
CA THR A 29 18.41 9.70 2.66
C THR A 29 19.36 8.98 1.72
N ASN A 30 19.36 7.64 1.72
CA ASN A 30 20.21 6.86 0.82
C ASN A 30 19.78 7.04 -0.64
N LYS A 31 20.63 7.68 -1.43
CA LYS A 31 20.38 7.98 -2.85
C LYS A 31 20.37 6.74 -3.73
N ASP A 32 21.00 5.65 -3.30
CA ASP A 32 21.03 4.39 -4.03
C ASP A 32 19.71 3.62 -3.92
N VAL A 33 18.93 3.87 -2.87
CA VAL A 33 17.58 3.33 -2.72
C VAL A 33 16.60 4.15 -3.58
N LYS A 34 15.99 3.50 -4.55
CA LYS A 34 15.00 4.11 -5.46
C LYS A 34 13.56 3.74 -5.10
N THR A 35 13.37 2.55 -4.55
CA THR A 35 12.04 2.01 -4.24
C THR A 35 11.97 1.57 -2.78
N LEU A 36 10.89 1.95 -2.08
CA LEU A 36 10.52 1.42 -0.77
C LEU A 36 9.32 0.49 -0.93
N VAL A 37 9.45 -0.72 -0.41
CA VAL A 37 8.35 -1.70 -0.32
C VAL A 37 7.92 -1.80 1.12
N LEU A 38 6.66 -1.46 1.39
CA LEU A 38 6.09 -1.31 2.72
C LEU A 38 4.96 -2.33 2.95
N GLY A 39 4.89 -2.84 4.17
CA GLY A 39 3.77 -3.62 4.69
C GLY A 39 2.83 -2.77 5.54
N HIS A 40 2.50 -3.26 6.73
CA HIS A 40 1.78 -2.63 7.84
C HIS A 40 0.34 -2.18 7.53
N LEU A 41 0.12 -1.39 6.50
CA LEU A 41 -1.20 -0.84 6.17
C LEU A 41 -2.20 -1.91 5.75
N HIS A 42 -1.75 -2.97 5.08
CA HIS A 42 -2.61 -4.02 4.52
C HIS A 42 -3.76 -3.47 3.67
N PRO A 43 -3.50 -2.69 2.63
CA PRO A 43 -4.55 -1.97 1.92
C PRO A 43 -5.57 -2.90 1.27
N ALA A 44 -6.84 -2.53 1.40
CA ALA A 44 -7.96 -3.14 0.72
C ALA A 44 -8.99 -2.07 0.34
N ILE A 45 -9.71 -2.28 -0.75
CA ILE A 45 -10.71 -1.34 -1.24
C ILE A 45 -12.06 -2.01 -1.42
N ASN A 46 -13.13 -1.32 -1.05
CA ASN A 46 -14.49 -1.72 -1.36
C ASN A 46 -14.89 -1.14 -2.71
N LEU A 47 -15.21 -2.02 -3.64
CA LEU A 47 -15.79 -1.66 -4.93
C LEU A 47 -17.26 -2.11 -4.94
N SER A 48 -18.13 -1.24 -5.41
CA SER A 48 -19.55 -1.53 -5.50
C SER A 48 -20.09 -1.19 -6.89
N ASP A 49 -20.92 -2.05 -7.40
CA ASP A 49 -21.83 -1.77 -8.50
C ASP A 49 -23.29 -1.73 -8.01
N LYS A 50 -24.24 -1.68 -8.93
CA LYS A 50 -25.69 -1.68 -8.61
C LYS A 50 -26.15 -2.87 -7.73
N TYR A 51 -25.46 -3.99 -7.77
CA TYR A 51 -25.95 -5.26 -7.25
C TYR A 51 -25.04 -5.87 -6.19
N LYS A 52 -23.76 -5.50 -6.14
CA LYS A 52 -22.77 -6.16 -5.32
C LYS A 52 -21.73 -5.20 -4.77
N LYS A 53 -21.41 -5.40 -3.50
CA LYS A 53 -20.29 -4.73 -2.83
C LYS A 53 -19.26 -5.79 -2.47
N GLU A 54 -18.04 -5.64 -2.96
CA GLU A 54 -16.94 -6.54 -2.69
C GLU A 54 -15.70 -5.81 -2.21
N LYS A 55 -14.98 -6.44 -1.29
CA LYS A 55 -13.71 -5.96 -0.76
C LYS A 55 -12.56 -6.69 -1.43
N TYR A 56 -11.64 -5.94 -2.00
CA TYR A 56 -10.46 -6.44 -2.67
C TYR A 56 -9.19 -5.98 -1.96
N LYS A 57 -8.31 -6.91 -1.66
CA LYS A 57 -6.94 -6.59 -1.28
C LYS A 57 -6.23 -5.95 -2.47
N CYS A 58 -5.47 -4.90 -2.22
CA CYS A 58 -4.81 -4.17 -3.28
C CYS A 58 -3.40 -3.74 -2.90
N PHE A 59 -2.61 -3.44 -3.91
CA PHE A 59 -1.35 -2.72 -3.77
C PHE A 59 -1.62 -1.23 -3.94
N LEU A 60 -0.82 -0.41 -3.27
CA LEU A 60 -0.73 1.01 -3.58
C LEU A 60 0.63 1.31 -4.18
N LYS A 61 0.67 2.07 -5.26
CA LYS A 61 1.91 2.46 -5.93
C LYS A 61 1.91 3.96 -6.21
N GLY A 62 2.96 4.63 -5.80
CA GLY A 62 3.09 6.06 -6.03
C GLY A 62 4.49 6.56 -5.72
N ASN A 63 4.63 7.89 -5.60
CA ASN A 63 5.90 8.52 -5.31
C ASN A 63 5.82 9.34 -4.02
N TRP A 64 6.87 9.27 -3.23
CA TRP A 64 7.04 10.07 -2.02
C TRP A 64 8.52 10.30 -1.74
N LYS A 65 8.88 11.55 -1.42
CA LYS A 65 10.27 11.95 -1.14
C LYS A 65 11.28 11.47 -2.19
N LYS A 66 10.93 11.63 -3.47
CA LYS A 66 11.74 11.24 -4.63
C LYS A 66 12.01 9.73 -4.75
N LYS A 67 11.21 8.91 -4.08
CA LYS A 67 11.28 7.45 -4.18
C LYS A 67 9.95 6.88 -4.65
N GLN A 68 10.00 5.78 -5.39
CA GLN A 68 8.83 4.96 -5.65
C GLN A 68 8.43 4.24 -4.36
N ILE A 69 7.15 4.22 -4.06
CA ILE A 69 6.59 3.52 -2.91
C ILE A 69 5.63 2.45 -3.41
N ILE A 70 5.79 1.24 -2.90
CA ILE A 70 4.85 0.14 -3.11
C ILE A 70 4.38 -0.33 -1.73
N VAL A 71 3.08 -0.28 -1.49
CA VAL A 71 2.47 -0.80 -0.26
C VAL A 71 1.81 -2.12 -0.56
N LEU A 72 2.23 -3.16 0.15
CA LEU A 72 1.75 -4.52 -0.05
C LEU A 72 0.45 -4.79 0.70
N PRO A 73 -0.49 -5.56 0.11
CA PRO A 73 -1.63 -6.08 0.85
C PRO A 73 -1.18 -7.13 1.89
N SER A 74 -2.09 -7.46 2.80
CA SER A 74 -1.89 -8.57 3.73
C SER A 74 -1.71 -9.89 2.99
N PHE A 75 -0.67 -10.63 3.32
CA PHE A 75 -0.44 -11.99 2.80
C PHE A 75 -1.42 -13.00 3.41
N SER A 76 -1.83 -12.79 4.65
CA SER A 76 -2.73 -13.70 5.36
C SER A 76 -4.13 -13.72 4.78
N ASN A 77 -4.69 -14.91 4.57
CA ASN A 77 -6.08 -15.07 4.15
C ASN A 77 -7.09 -14.69 5.25
N ILE A 78 -6.67 -14.62 6.49
CA ILE A 78 -7.51 -14.26 7.65
C ILE A 78 -7.69 -12.75 7.75
N SER A 79 -6.69 -11.96 7.33
CA SER A 79 -6.80 -10.51 7.35
C SER A 79 -7.61 -9.99 6.16
N PHE A 80 -8.70 -9.27 6.45
CA PHE A 80 -9.53 -8.61 5.43
C PHE A 80 -8.89 -7.33 4.87
N GLY A 81 -7.80 -6.88 5.46
CA GLY A 81 -7.11 -5.64 5.10
C GLY A 81 -7.78 -4.37 5.62
N TYR A 82 -7.02 -3.28 5.59
CA TYR A 82 -7.48 -1.95 5.99
C TYR A 82 -8.32 -1.32 4.87
N ASP A 83 -9.50 -0.85 5.23
CA ASP A 83 -10.42 -0.21 4.28
C ASP A 83 -9.93 1.19 3.88
N LEU A 84 -9.42 1.30 2.66
CA LEU A 84 -8.94 2.56 2.09
C LEU A 84 -10.06 3.59 1.92
N ASN A 85 -11.32 3.16 1.83
CA ASN A 85 -12.45 4.09 1.79
C ASN A 85 -12.53 4.91 3.08
N SER A 86 -12.19 4.30 4.23
CA SER A 86 -12.10 5.01 5.52
C SER A 86 -10.98 6.06 5.55
N LEU A 87 -9.87 5.81 4.86
CA LEU A 87 -8.77 6.76 4.75
C LEU A 87 -9.19 8.04 4.00
N LEU A 88 -10.15 7.91 3.09
CA LEU A 88 -10.65 9.03 2.28
C LEU A 88 -11.60 9.93 3.05
N ASP A 89 -12.38 9.34 3.96
CA ASP A 89 -13.47 10.03 4.69
C ASP A 89 -13.00 10.73 5.97
N LYS A 90 -11.87 10.31 6.53
CA LYS A 90 -11.35 10.82 7.80
C LYS A 90 -10.04 11.59 7.61
N ASN A 91 -9.84 12.61 8.44
CA ASN A 91 -8.53 13.20 8.71
C ASN A 91 -7.66 12.22 9.50
N ASP A 92 -7.63 10.97 9.07
CA ASP A 92 -6.85 9.93 9.70
C ASP A 92 -5.37 10.24 9.48
N LYS A 93 -4.63 10.36 10.57
CA LYS A 93 -3.18 10.64 10.53
C LYS A 93 -2.40 9.45 9.99
N GLY A 94 -3.07 8.34 9.70
CA GLY A 94 -2.46 7.13 9.16
C GLY A 94 -1.39 6.53 10.10
N PHE A 95 -1.21 5.25 10.05
CA PHE A 95 -0.17 4.54 10.83
C PHE A 95 0.99 4.09 9.97
N LEU A 96 1.02 4.51 8.72
CA LEU A 96 2.14 4.26 7.80
C LEU A 96 3.08 5.48 7.82
N ILE A 97 4.37 5.25 7.56
CA ILE A 97 5.34 6.34 7.42
C ILE A 97 4.98 7.32 6.30
N VAL A 98 4.27 6.84 5.26
CA VAL A 98 3.74 7.69 4.18
C VAL A 98 2.45 8.35 4.68
N PRO A 99 2.36 9.69 4.65
CA PRO A 99 1.17 10.40 5.12
C PRO A 99 -0.09 10.01 4.31
N ALA A 100 -1.25 9.96 4.97
CA ALA A 100 -2.53 9.68 4.34
C ALA A 100 -2.83 10.58 3.13
N LYS A 101 -2.50 11.87 3.24
CA LYS A 101 -2.62 12.83 2.13
C LYS A 101 -1.85 12.39 0.88
N THR A 102 -0.66 11.84 1.07
CA THR A 102 0.18 11.33 -0.03
C THR A 102 -0.38 10.02 -0.57
N LEU A 103 -0.81 9.08 0.29
CA LEU A 103 -1.41 7.82 -0.12
C LEU A 103 -2.63 8.01 -1.02
N LYS A 104 -3.41 9.08 -0.82
CA LYS A 104 -4.56 9.41 -1.69
C LYS A 104 -4.18 9.69 -3.15
N THR A 105 -2.91 9.97 -3.42
CA THR A 105 -2.37 10.19 -4.78
C THR A 105 -1.81 8.92 -5.43
N PHE A 106 -1.80 7.79 -4.73
CA PHE A 106 -1.26 6.53 -5.23
C PHE A 106 -2.28 5.78 -6.08
N ASP A 107 -1.77 5.06 -7.08
CA ASP A 107 -2.56 4.14 -7.89
C ASP A 107 -2.95 2.91 -7.08
N VAL A 108 -4.17 2.45 -7.26
CA VAL A 108 -4.72 1.24 -6.66
C VAL A 108 -4.61 0.10 -7.67
N LEU A 109 -3.82 -0.91 -7.33
CA LEU A 109 -3.58 -2.06 -8.20
C LEU A 109 -4.15 -3.32 -7.55
N ILE A 110 -4.95 -4.09 -8.30
CA ILE A 110 -5.52 -5.35 -7.84
C ILE A 110 -5.00 -6.49 -8.72
N TYR A 111 -4.45 -7.52 -8.07
CA TYR A 111 -4.02 -8.73 -8.76
C TYR A 111 -5.18 -9.73 -8.85
N ASN A 112 -5.55 -10.10 -10.06
CA ASN A 112 -6.51 -11.16 -10.33
C ASN A 112 -5.78 -12.47 -10.59
N LYS A 113 -5.82 -13.37 -9.60
CA LYS A 113 -5.15 -14.67 -9.67
C LYS A 113 -5.68 -15.57 -10.79
N LYS A 114 -6.97 -15.51 -11.10
CA LYS A 114 -7.57 -16.36 -12.13
C LYS A 114 -7.09 -16.02 -13.54
N GLU A 115 -6.86 -14.74 -13.79
CA GLU A 115 -6.43 -14.24 -15.10
C GLU A 115 -4.92 -13.96 -15.16
N ASP A 116 -4.22 -14.09 -14.02
CA ASP A 116 -2.81 -13.74 -13.85
C ASP A 116 -2.51 -12.32 -14.35
N LYS A 117 -3.36 -11.37 -13.95
CA LYS A 117 -3.29 -9.98 -14.38
C LYS A 117 -3.37 -8.99 -13.21
N ILE A 118 -2.68 -7.88 -13.39
CA ILE A 118 -2.79 -6.71 -12.52
C ILE A 118 -3.70 -5.70 -13.21
N TYR A 119 -4.75 -5.28 -12.48
CA TYR A 119 -5.66 -4.22 -12.91
C TYR A 119 -5.33 -2.92 -12.18
N ASP A 120 -5.15 -1.85 -12.94
CA ASP A 120 -5.00 -0.50 -12.43
C ASP A 120 -6.39 0.14 -12.35
N PHE A 121 -6.81 0.44 -11.11
CA PHE A 121 -8.12 1.05 -10.82
C PHE A 121 -8.04 2.57 -10.67
N ASP A 122 -6.95 3.20 -11.14
CA ASP A 122 -6.75 4.64 -11.02
C ASP A 122 -6.33 5.08 -9.59
N VAL A 123 -6.17 6.35 -9.42
CA VAL A 123 -5.69 6.99 -8.19
C VAL A 123 -6.74 6.89 -7.09
N LEU A 124 -6.30 6.53 -5.88
CA LEU A 124 -7.18 6.28 -4.73
C LEU A 124 -8.22 7.40 -4.49
N LYS A 125 -7.81 8.67 -4.56
CA LYS A 125 -8.73 9.82 -4.36
C LYS A 125 -9.87 9.91 -5.38
N ARG A 126 -9.74 9.30 -6.55
CA ARG A 126 -10.80 9.28 -7.57
C ARG A 126 -11.82 8.18 -7.33
N LEU A 127 -11.37 7.06 -6.75
CA LEU A 127 -12.25 5.93 -6.46
C LEU A 127 -13.28 6.25 -5.38
N SER A 128 -12.98 7.17 -4.46
CA SER A 128 -13.94 7.63 -3.43
C SER A 128 -15.17 8.32 -4.02
N LYS A 129 -15.03 8.97 -5.17
CA LYS A 129 -16.14 9.66 -5.84
C LYS A 129 -17.08 8.71 -6.58
N GLN A 130 -16.63 7.50 -6.91
CA GLN A 130 -17.43 6.49 -7.62
C GLN A 130 -18.28 5.64 -6.66
N THR A 131 -17.95 5.61 -5.38
CA THR A 131 -18.71 4.90 -4.35
C THR A 131 -19.84 5.74 -3.73
N ALA A 132 -20.03 6.97 -4.17
CA ALA A 132 -21.01 7.93 -3.66
C ALA A 132 -22.25 8.05 -4.58
N ILE A 133 -22.66 6.94 -5.19
CA ILE A 133 -23.94 6.88 -5.93
C ILE A 133 -24.91 5.97 -5.17
#